data_e742aa82d239b8c2ce4933d7e46a19d4
#
_entry.id   e742aa82d239b8c2ce4933d7e46a19d4
#
_cell.length_a   1.000
_cell.length_b   1.000
_cell.length_c   1.000
_cell.angle_alpha   90.00
_cell.angle_beta   90.00
_cell.angle_gamma   90.00
#
_symmetry.space_group_name_H-M   'P 1'
#
loop_
_entity.id
_entity.type
_entity.pdbx_description
1 polymer ?
#
loop_
_entity_poly.entity_id
_entity_poly.type
_entity_poly.pdbx_seq_one_letter_code
_entity_poly.pdbx_strand_id
1 'polypeptide(L)'
;MSNPPTLQKYHEEFISLFKKKTNKELANYFKCSETAVERYCKRLNLKKGHRIYELNEFFFEDIDSHEKAYVLGFLFSDGNVSKRNQIGWIIKEKDIEVLNFCKKALSYGGEIKKYKSLKEKEAVCLKVTSEKMAHDLIKLGCTKNKSLTLEWPISLEETPFIWSFLLGYLDGDGWISFRKRGYE
;
A
#
# COMPACT_ATOMS: atom_id res chain seq x y z
N MET A 1 -28.33 8.19 34.23
CA MET A 1 -27.17 7.93 33.34
C MET A 1 -26.57 6.60 33.76
N SER A 2 -26.77 5.53 32.99
CA SER A 2 -26.24 4.21 33.31
C SER A 2 -24.72 4.23 33.18
N ASN A 3 -24.02 3.76 34.20
CA ASN A 3 -22.57 3.57 34.16
C ASN A 3 -22.21 2.70 32.93
N PRO A 4 -21.22 3.10 32.12
CA PRO A 4 -20.80 2.28 30.98
C PRO A 4 -20.39 0.90 31.49
N PRO A 5 -20.72 -0.18 30.76
CA PRO A 5 -20.36 -1.53 31.16
C PRO A 5 -18.86 -1.60 31.36
N THR A 6 -18.44 -2.08 32.53
CA THR A 6 -17.03 -2.20 32.85
C THR A 6 -16.47 -3.29 31.94
N LEU A 7 -15.62 -2.95 30.95
CA LEU A 7 -14.98 -3.88 30.02
C LEU A 7 -14.35 -5.10 30.71
N GLN A 8 -14.05 -4.96 32.00
CA GLN A 8 -13.56 -6.03 32.87
C GLN A 8 -14.53 -7.23 32.97
N LYS A 9 -15.87 -6.98 32.91
CA LYS A 9 -16.89 -8.04 32.92
C LYS A 9 -16.83 -8.92 31.66
N TYR A 10 -16.30 -8.38 30.58
CA TYR A 10 -16.19 -9.05 29.27
C TYR A 10 -14.74 -9.33 28.91
N HIS A 11 -13.87 -9.59 29.89
CA HIS A 11 -12.42 -9.69 29.68
C HIS A 11 -12.02 -10.71 28.60
N GLU A 12 -12.50 -11.95 28.72
CA GLU A 12 -12.14 -13.02 27.77
C GLU A 12 -12.62 -12.71 26.34
N GLU A 13 -13.87 -12.25 26.22
CA GLU A 13 -14.43 -11.86 24.95
C GLU A 13 -13.67 -10.65 24.34
N PHE A 14 -13.33 -9.67 25.18
CA PHE A 14 -12.53 -8.53 24.76
C PHE A 14 -11.16 -8.98 24.21
N ILE A 15 -10.45 -9.86 24.89
CA ILE A 15 -9.15 -10.39 24.45
C ILE A 15 -9.29 -11.14 23.12
N SER A 16 -10.31 -11.96 22.94
CA SER A 16 -10.55 -12.69 21.70
C SER A 16 -10.79 -11.77 20.50
N LEU A 17 -11.48 -10.66 20.72
CA LEU A 17 -11.81 -9.67 19.70
C LEU A 17 -10.72 -8.61 19.50
N PHE A 18 -9.85 -8.40 20.49
CA PHE A 18 -8.85 -7.34 20.49
C PHE A 18 -7.88 -7.42 19.30
N LYS A 19 -7.47 -8.63 18.92
CA LYS A 19 -6.58 -8.84 17.76
C LYS A 19 -7.28 -8.64 16.40
N LYS A 20 -8.61 -8.82 16.37
CA LYS A 20 -9.41 -8.85 15.15
C LYS A 20 -10.10 -7.53 14.83
N LYS A 21 -10.37 -6.69 15.83
CA LYS A 21 -11.18 -5.45 15.71
C LYS A 21 -10.37 -4.20 16.04
N THR A 22 -10.70 -3.07 15.41
CA THR A 22 -10.17 -1.74 15.76
C THR A 22 -10.69 -1.29 17.13
N ASN A 23 -10.08 -0.25 17.73
CA ASN A 23 -10.59 0.34 18.96
C ASN A 23 -12.01 0.88 18.77
N LYS A 24 -12.29 1.48 17.61
CA LYS A 24 -13.61 1.98 17.25
C LYS A 24 -14.66 0.86 17.14
N GLU A 25 -14.31 -0.25 16.50
CA GLU A 25 -15.21 -1.43 16.40
C GLU A 25 -15.44 -2.08 17.76
N LEU A 26 -14.41 -2.15 18.63
CA LEU A 26 -14.55 -2.63 20.00
C LEU A 26 -15.42 -1.68 20.83
N ALA A 27 -15.24 -0.37 20.69
CA ALA A 27 -16.07 0.61 21.37
C ALA A 27 -17.55 0.48 20.98
N ASN A 28 -17.84 0.30 19.69
CA ASN A 28 -19.19 0.06 19.19
C ASN A 28 -19.75 -1.27 19.70
N TYR A 29 -18.97 -2.34 19.67
CA TYR A 29 -19.39 -3.68 20.10
C TYR A 29 -19.74 -3.71 21.59
N PHE A 30 -18.87 -3.14 22.44
CA PHE A 30 -19.08 -3.08 23.89
C PHE A 30 -19.90 -1.87 24.34
N LYS A 31 -20.45 -1.07 23.41
CA LYS A 31 -21.24 0.14 23.68
C LYS A 31 -20.56 1.09 24.67
N CYS A 32 -19.28 1.35 24.44
CA CYS A 32 -18.46 2.27 25.25
C CYS A 32 -17.69 3.25 24.34
N SER A 33 -16.95 4.19 24.94
CA SER A 33 -16.12 5.13 24.18
C SER A 33 -14.80 4.48 23.76
N GLU A 34 -14.19 4.95 22.66
CA GLU A 34 -12.84 4.54 22.25
C GLU A 34 -11.81 4.79 23.36
N THR A 35 -11.95 5.90 24.09
CA THR A 35 -11.11 6.24 25.25
C THR A 35 -11.21 5.18 26.35
N ALA A 36 -12.39 4.59 26.57
CA ALA A 36 -12.57 3.51 27.55
C ALA A 36 -11.81 2.25 27.08
N VAL A 37 -11.89 1.92 25.78
CA VAL A 37 -11.13 0.81 25.18
C VAL A 37 -9.61 1.04 25.34
N GLU A 38 -9.12 2.23 25.03
CA GLU A 38 -7.69 2.59 25.14
C GLU A 38 -7.18 2.49 26.58
N ARG A 39 -7.94 3.01 27.55
CA ARG A 39 -7.62 2.88 28.97
C ARG A 39 -7.58 1.44 29.43
N TYR A 40 -8.52 0.62 28.95
CA TYR A 40 -8.56 -0.81 29.27
C TYR A 40 -7.36 -1.54 28.68
N CYS A 41 -7.01 -1.29 27.41
CA CYS A 41 -5.82 -1.83 26.77
C CYS A 41 -4.54 -1.44 27.53
N LYS A 42 -4.40 -0.16 27.92
CA LYS A 42 -3.26 0.34 28.68
C LYS A 42 -3.12 -0.37 30.03
N ARG A 43 -4.23 -0.54 30.76
CA ARG A 43 -4.26 -1.26 32.04
C ARG A 43 -3.81 -2.72 31.93
N LEU A 44 -4.15 -3.39 30.83
CA LEU A 44 -3.77 -4.77 30.55
C LEU A 44 -2.43 -4.89 29.82
N ASN A 45 -1.72 -3.78 29.60
CA ASN A 45 -0.49 -3.72 28.78
C ASN A 45 -0.66 -4.34 27.38
N LEU A 46 -1.87 -4.26 26.82
CA LEU A 46 -2.17 -4.77 25.50
C LEU A 46 -1.73 -3.76 24.45
N LYS A 47 -0.82 -4.17 23.60
CA LYS A 47 -0.46 -3.43 22.39
C LYS A 47 -1.13 -4.11 21.21
N LYS A 48 -1.88 -3.34 20.40
CA LYS A 48 -2.31 -3.85 19.08
C LYS A 48 -1.05 -4.07 18.27
N GLY A 49 -0.84 -5.32 17.88
CA GLY A 49 0.08 -5.63 16.80
C GLY A 49 -0.37 -4.87 15.54
N HIS A 50 0.54 -4.55 14.64
CA HIS A 50 0.16 -4.07 13.32
C HIS A 50 -0.82 -5.09 12.71
N ARG A 51 -1.91 -4.63 12.10
CA ARG A 51 -2.77 -5.51 11.30
C ARG A 51 -1.85 -6.16 10.26
N ILE A 52 -1.68 -7.47 10.36
CA ILE A 52 -1.01 -8.25 9.33
C ILE A 52 -2.08 -8.45 8.26
N TYR A 53 -1.95 -7.73 7.16
CA TYR A 53 -2.74 -7.97 5.97
C TYR A 53 -2.09 -9.08 5.16
N GLU A 54 -2.90 -9.84 4.47
CA GLU A 54 -2.43 -10.74 3.44
C GLU A 54 -1.62 -9.97 2.41
N LEU A 55 -0.46 -10.48 2.00
CA LEU A 55 0.46 -9.83 1.06
C LEU A 55 1.38 -10.89 0.47
N ASN A 56 1.51 -10.92 -0.84
CA ASN A 56 2.55 -11.71 -1.51
C ASN A 56 3.90 -10.99 -1.40
N GLU A 57 4.67 -11.28 -0.36
CA GLU A 57 5.97 -10.66 -0.12
C GLU A 57 7.05 -11.06 -1.14
N PHE A 58 6.82 -12.16 -1.89
CA PHE A 58 7.72 -12.68 -2.95
C PHE A 58 7.38 -12.12 -4.34
N PHE A 59 6.46 -11.16 -4.44
CA PHE A 59 5.96 -10.65 -5.72
C PHE A 59 7.06 -10.11 -6.63
N PHE A 60 8.08 -9.44 -6.08
CA PHE A 60 9.19 -8.85 -6.82
C PHE A 60 10.48 -9.70 -6.79
N GLU A 61 10.44 -10.92 -6.27
CA GLU A 61 11.62 -11.80 -6.23
C GLU A 61 12.09 -12.16 -7.65
N ASP A 62 11.13 -12.55 -8.49
CA ASP A 62 11.33 -12.80 -9.91
C ASP A 62 10.24 -12.11 -10.72
N ILE A 63 10.63 -11.41 -11.80
CA ILE A 63 9.69 -10.77 -12.72
C ILE A 63 9.40 -11.75 -13.88
N ASP A 64 8.55 -12.71 -13.62
CA ASP A 64 8.22 -13.85 -14.46
C ASP A 64 6.87 -13.73 -15.19
N SER A 65 6.20 -12.57 -15.09
CA SER A 65 4.91 -12.31 -15.74
C SER A 65 4.75 -10.86 -16.17
N HIS A 66 3.88 -10.65 -17.16
CA HIS A 66 3.49 -9.31 -17.62
C HIS A 66 2.89 -8.46 -16.50
N GLU A 67 2.10 -9.07 -15.61
CA GLU A 67 1.50 -8.40 -14.45
C GLU A 67 2.57 -7.86 -13.50
N LYS A 68 3.56 -8.68 -13.13
CA LYS A 68 4.66 -8.27 -12.25
C LYS A 68 5.50 -7.16 -12.87
N ALA A 69 5.82 -7.28 -14.16
CA ALA A 69 6.57 -6.28 -14.89
C ALA A 69 5.83 -4.94 -14.98
N TYR A 70 4.52 -4.96 -15.24
CA TYR A 70 3.69 -3.76 -15.26
C TYR A 70 3.68 -3.05 -13.89
N VAL A 71 3.43 -3.79 -12.79
CA VAL A 71 3.42 -3.22 -11.43
C VAL A 71 4.79 -2.65 -11.08
N LEU A 72 5.88 -3.30 -11.50
CA LEU A 72 7.24 -2.78 -11.32
C LEU A 72 7.43 -1.47 -12.07
N GLY A 73 7.03 -1.40 -13.34
CA GLY A 73 7.11 -0.18 -14.16
C GLY A 73 6.32 0.98 -13.54
N PHE A 74 5.11 0.72 -13.10
CA PHE A 74 4.28 1.71 -12.41
C PHE A 74 4.87 2.14 -11.06
N LEU A 75 5.62 1.26 -10.38
CA LEU A 75 6.37 1.64 -9.18
C LEU A 75 7.57 2.53 -9.52
N PHE A 76 8.23 2.27 -10.64
CA PHE A 76 9.37 3.07 -11.12
C PHE A 76 8.97 4.50 -11.47
N SER A 77 7.76 4.75 -11.97
CA SER A 77 7.22 6.09 -12.22
C SER A 77 6.65 6.70 -10.93
N ASP A 78 5.44 6.34 -10.55
CA ASP A 78 4.65 6.96 -9.49
C ASP A 78 4.85 6.37 -8.09
N GLY A 79 5.55 5.22 -7.97
CA GLY A 79 5.75 4.56 -6.69
C GLY A 79 6.86 5.17 -5.83
N ASN A 80 6.94 4.71 -4.60
CA ASN A 80 7.97 5.10 -3.64
C ASN A 80 8.38 3.92 -2.75
N VAL A 81 9.68 3.79 -2.49
CA VAL A 81 10.24 2.89 -1.47
C VAL A 81 10.87 3.73 -0.37
N SER A 82 10.31 3.71 0.83
CA SER A 82 10.78 4.51 1.95
C SER A 82 11.93 3.85 2.72
N LYS A 83 12.62 4.63 3.56
CA LYS A 83 13.66 4.13 4.48
C LYS A 83 13.14 3.08 5.47
N ARG A 84 11.82 3.04 5.72
CA ARG A 84 11.16 2.07 6.63
C ARG A 84 10.61 0.86 5.90
N ASN A 85 11.11 0.56 4.69
CA ASN A 85 10.65 -0.54 3.84
C ASN A 85 9.14 -0.47 3.51
N GLN A 86 8.58 0.75 3.50
CA GLN A 86 7.23 0.99 3.04
C GLN A 86 7.27 1.27 1.54
N ILE A 87 6.50 0.52 0.80
CA ILE A 87 6.34 0.57 -0.65
C ILE A 87 4.93 1.09 -0.92
N GLY A 88 4.75 1.96 -1.89
CA GLY A 88 3.40 2.41 -2.21
C GLY A 88 3.35 3.54 -3.22
N TRP A 89 2.11 3.90 -3.53
CA TRP A 89 1.74 4.92 -4.50
C TRP A 89 0.79 5.92 -3.87
N ILE A 90 0.86 7.17 -4.34
CA ILE A 90 -0.11 8.22 -4.05
C ILE A 90 -0.48 8.82 -5.38
N ILE A 91 -1.73 8.64 -5.80
CA ILE A 91 -2.23 9.09 -7.10
C ILE A 91 -3.58 9.81 -6.94
N LYS A 92 -4.06 10.43 -8.00
CA LYS A 92 -5.39 11.06 -8.02
C LYS A 92 -6.49 10.02 -7.85
N GLU A 93 -7.57 10.35 -7.14
CA GLU A 93 -8.69 9.41 -6.89
C GLU A 93 -9.33 8.93 -8.20
N LYS A 94 -9.33 9.75 -9.26
CA LYS A 94 -9.85 9.36 -10.59
C LYS A 94 -9.11 8.17 -11.22
N ASP A 95 -7.85 7.94 -10.85
CA ASP A 95 -6.99 6.90 -11.41
C ASP A 95 -6.91 5.66 -10.48
N ILE A 96 -7.86 5.53 -9.52
CA ILE A 96 -7.89 4.48 -8.48
C ILE A 96 -7.85 3.05 -9.04
N GLU A 97 -8.31 2.84 -10.27
CA GLU A 97 -8.36 1.52 -10.91
C GLU A 97 -6.97 0.89 -11.05
N VAL A 98 -5.93 1.70 -11.27
CA VAL A 98 -4.54 1.22 -11.32
C VAL A 98 -4.10 0.70 -9.95
N LEU A 99 -4.47 1.40 -8.87
CA LEU A 99 -4.19 0.92 -7.51
C LEU A 99 -4.98 -0.34 -7.14
N ASN A 100 -6.22 -0.48 -7.63
CA ASN A 100 -7.00 -1.71 -7.46
C ASN A 100 -6.31 -2.88 -8.17
N PHE A 101 -5.78 -2.66 -9.37
CA PHE A 101 -4.98 -3.65 -10.08
C PHE A 101 -3.72 -4.03 -9.29
N CYS A 102 -2.91 -3.06 -8.85
CA CYS A 102 -1.73 -3.30 -8.04
C CYS A 102 -2.06 -4.05 -6.74
N LYS A 103 -3.12 -3.65 -6.05
CA LYS A 103 -3.59 -4.30 -4.84
C LYS A 103 -3.91 -5.77 -5.06
N LYS A 104 -4.64 -6.08 -6.15
CA LYS A 104 -5.00 -7.45 -6.52
C LYS A 104 -3.75 -8.27 -6.87
N ALA A 105 -2.87 -7.73 -7.70
CA ALA A 105 -1.61 -8.36 -8.11
C ALA A 105 -0.74 -8.73 -6.89
N LEU A 106 -0.61 -7.82 -5.94
CA LEU A 106 0.13 -8.01 -4.69
C LEU A 106 -0.58 -8.94 -3.69
N SER A 107 -1.79 -9.44 -3.99
CA SER A 107 -2.65 -10.17 -3.04
C SER A 107 -2.82 -9.42 -1.71
N TYR A 108 -2.88 -8.08 -1.76
CA TYR A 108 -2.91 -7.27 -0.56
C TYR A 108 -4.31 -7.16 0.03
N GLY A 109 -4.50 -7.68 1.24
CA GLY A 109 -5.77 -7.67 1.97
C GLY A 109 -6.15 -6.33 2.62
N GLY A 110 -5.26 -5.32 2.61
CA GLY A 110 -5.52 -4.00 3.18
C GLY A 110 -6.35 -3.10 2.27
N GLU A 111 -6.61 -1.88 2.72
CA GLU A 111 -7.46 -0.91 2.02
C GLU A 111 -6.62 0.16 1.29
N ILE A 112 -7.11 0.60 0.13
CA ILE A 112 -6.67 1.86 -0.49
C ILE A 112 -7.29 2.99 0.34
N LYS A 113 -6.45 3.91 0.82
CA LYS A 113 -6.90 4.97 1.74
C LYS A 113 -6.98 6.31 1.04
N LYS A 114 -7.95 7.13 1.41
CA LYS A 114 -7.95 8.55 1.02
C LYS A 114 -6.71 9.24 1.61
N TYR A 115 -6.02 10.00 0.78
CA TYR A 115 -4.82 10.73 1.16
C TYR A 115 -5.08 12.23 1.07
N LYS A 116 -4.89 12.93 2.18
CA LYS A 116 -5.01 14.39 2.23
C LYS A 116 -3.64 15.00 1.97
N SER A 117 -3.46 15.55 0.79
CA SER A 117 -2.30 16.38 0.44
C SER A 117 -2.66 17.87 0.56
N LEU A 118 -1.67 18.70 0.86
CA LEU A 118 -1.84 20.16 0.81
C LEU A 118 -2.06 20.66 -0.62
N LYS A 119 -1.63 19.91 -1.63
CA LYS A 119 -1.68 20.29 -3.06
C LYS A 119 -2.83 19.62 -3.81
N GLU A 120 -3.23 18.41 -3.43
CA GLU A 120 -4.24 17.63 -4.14
C GLU A 120 -5.41 17.34 -3.21
N LYS A 121 -6.60 17.84 -3.59
CA LYS A 121 -7.82 17.71 -2.77
C LYS A 121 -8.37 16.28 -2.74
N GLU A 122 -8.10 15.47 -3.77
CA GLU A 122 -8.67 14.13 -3.96
C GLU A 122 -7.57 13.16 -4.41
N ALA A 123 -6.80 12.68 -3.46
CA ALA A 123 -5.79 11.67 -3.69
C ALA A 123 -6.09 10.38 -2.91
N VAL A 124 -5.62 9.27 -3.44
CA VAL A 124 -5.69 7.94 -2.79
C VAL A 124 -4.30 7.35 -2.68
N CYS A 125 -4.10 6.50 -1.69
CA CYS A 125 -2.83 5.83 -1.51
C CYS A 125 -3.00 4.34 -1.23
N LEU A 126 -2.12 3.55 -1.82
CA LEU A 126 -1.87 2.15 -1.51
C LEU A 126 -0.47 2.06 -0.90
N LYS A 127 -0.35 1.49 0.29
CA LYS A 127 0.92 1.34 0.99
C LYS A 127 1.02 -0.02 1.65
N VAL A 128 2.10 -0.72 1.37
CA VAL A 128 2.47 -2.00 2.00
C VAL A 128 3.82 -1.84 2.70
N THR A 129 4.09 -2.65 3.70
CA THR A 129 5.39 -2.65 4.39
C THR A 129 5.91 -4.07 4.38
N SER A 130 7.01 -4.31 3.68
CA SER A 130 7.70 -5.59 3.62
C SER A 130 9.20 -5.35 3.38
N GLU A 131 10.01 -5.92 4.23
CA GLU A 131 11.47 -5.86 4.11
C GLU A 131 11.95 -6.65 2.89
N LYS A 132 11.36 -7.85 2.67
CA LYS A 132 11.67 -8.72 1.52
C LYS A 132 11.42 -7.98 0.20
N MET A 133 10.21 -7.45 0.01
CA MET A 133 9.86 -6.71 -1.21
C MET A 133 10.75 -5.48 -1.42
N ALA A 134 11.03 -4.72 -0.36
CA ALA A 134 11.90 -3.54 -0.47
C ALA A 134 13.33 -3.92 -0.88
N HIS A 135 13.84 -5.05 -0.40
CA HIS A 135 15.14 -5.57 -0.78
C HIS A 135 15.18 -6.02 -2.24
N ASP A 136 14.14 -6.74 -2.69
CA ASP A 136 14.03 -7.19 -4.09
C ASP A 136 13.91 -5.99 -5.05
N LEU A 137 13.12 -4.99 -4.70
CA LEU A 137 13.00 -3.75 -5.50
C LEU A 137 14.32 -3.00 -5.61
N ILE A 138 15.13 -2.97 -4.55
CA ILE A 138 16.47 -2.37 -4.61
C ILE A 138 17.37 -3.13 -5.60
N LYS A 139 17.33 -4.47 -5.60
CA LYS A 139 18.07 -5.29 -6.57
C LYS A 139 17.61 -5.06 -8.02
N LEU A 140 16.33 -4.77 -8.21
CA LEU A 140 15.75 -4.44 -9.52
C LEU A 140 16.00 -2.99 -9.96
N GLY A 141 16.73 -2.19 -9.15
CA GLY A 141 17.06 -0.81 -9.47
C GLY A 141 16.12 0.25 -8.90
N CYS A 142 15.02 -0.16 -8.21
CA CYS A 142 14.11 0.76 -7.54
C CYS A 142 14.59 1.08 -6.13
N THR A 143 15.47 2.04 -6.01
CA THR A 143 16.14 2.38 -4.74
C THR A 143 15.30 3.33 -3.87
N LYS A 144 15.70 3.45 -2.60
CA LYS A 144 15.15 4.48 -1.69
C LYS A 144 15.58 5.86 -2.20
N ASN A 145 14.62 6.81 -2.27
CA ASN A 145 14.82 8.13 -2.91
C ASN A 145 15.09 8.04 -4.42
N LYS A 146 14.39 7.18 -5.12
CA LYS A 146 14.54 6.79 -6.54
C LYS A 146 14.77 7.94 -7.52
N SER A 147 14.26 9.16 -7.26
CA SER A 147 14.39 10.31 -8.16
C SER A 147 15.85 10.66 -8.51
N LEU A 148 16.83 10.22 -7.71
CA LEU A 148 18.25 10.46 -7.93
C LEU A 148 19.07 9.19 -8.19
N THR A 149 18.49 8.02 -7.88
CA THR A 149 19.23 6.76 -7.79
C THR A 149 18.50 5.58 -8.44
N LEU A 150 17.50 5.89 -9.30
CA LEU A 150 16.79 4.88 -10.07
C LEU A 150 17.74 4.28 -11.11
N GLU A 151 17.83 2.97 -11.15
CA GLU A 151 18.65 2.26 -12.14
C GLU A 151 17.75 1.47 -13.09
N TRP A 152 18.19 1.34 -14.32
CA TRP A 152 17.47 0.55 -15.31
C TRP A 152 17.46 -0.94 -14.92
N PRO A 153 16.31 -1.65 -14.99
CA PRO A 153 16.23 -3.06 -14.63
C PRO A 153 16.79 -3.95 -15.74
N ILE A 154 18.13 -4.04 -15.84
CA ILE A 154 18.86 -4.77 -16.88
C ILE A 154 18.33 -6.21 -17.03
N SER A 155 17.92 -6.85 -15.93
CA SER A 155 17.38 -8.21 -15.94
C SER A 155 16.12 -8.39 -16.80
N LEU A 156 15.45 -7.31 -17.19
CA LEU A 156 14.24 -7.34 -18.02
C LEU A 156 14.52 -7.14 -19.51
N GLU A 157 15.70 -6.63 -19.91
CA GLU A 157 15.98 -6.22 -21.29
C GLU A 157 15.73 -7.32 -22.33
N GLU A 158 16.15 -8.54 -22.02
CA GLU A 158 16.06 -9.70 -22.94
C GLU A 158 14.79 -10.55 -22.68
N THR A 159 13.87 -10.06 -21.84
CA THR A 159 12.64 -10.78 -21.53
C THR A 159 11.44 -10.21 -22.31
N PRO A 160 10.40 -11.02 -22.58
CA PRO A 160 9.18 -10.52 -23.19
C PRO A 160 8.43 -9.52 -22.28
N PHE A 161 8.80 -9.44 -21.00
CA PHE A 161 8.15 -8.62 -19.99
C PHE A 161 8.54 -7.15 -20.05
N ILE A 162 9.64 -6.81 -20.75
CA ILE A 162 10.13 -5.42 -20.88
C ILE A 162 9.05 -4.46 -21.37
N TRP A 163 8.20 -4.90 -22.31
CA TRP A 163 7.13 -4.06 -22.86
C TRP A 163 6.04 -3.75 -21.82
N SER A 164 5.75 -4.70 -20.94
CA SER A 164 4.79 -4.48 -19.84
C SER A 164 5.37 -3.58 -18.75
N PHE A 165 6.67 -3.67 -18.49
CA PHE A 165 7.38 -2.72 -17.63
C PHE A 165 7.30 -1.31 -18.19
N LEU A 166 7.61 -1.13 -19.48
CA LEU A 166 7.54 0.18 -20.14
C LEU A 166 6.12 0.74 -20.14
N LEU A 167 5.10 -0.10 -20.35
CA LEU A 167 3.71 0.32 -20.27
C LEU A 167 3.37 0.83 -18.87
N GLY A 168 3.71 0.10 -17.82
CA GLY A 168 3.47 0.54 -16.45
C GLY A 168 4.22 1.84 -16.10
N TYR A 169 5.45 1.99 -16.60
CA TYR A 169 6.21 3.23 -16.45
C TYR A 169 5.53 4.42 -17.15
N LEU A 170 5.03 4.23 -18.38
CA LEU A 170 4.33 5.25 -19.15
C LEU A 170 2.98 5.63 -18.54
N ASP A 171 2.27 4.68 -17.94
CA ASP A 171 0.99 4.96 -17.27
C ASP A 171 1.14 5.88 -16.05
N GLY A 172 2.32 5.92 -15.42
CA GLY A 172 2.61 6.88 -14.35
C GLY A 172 3.08 8.23 -14.90
N ASP A 173 4.25 8.28 -15.49
CA ASP A 173 4.93 9.53 -15.90
C ASP A 173 4.85 9.83 -17.40
N GLY A 174 4.21 8.95 -18.19
CA GLY A 174 4.17 9.07 -19.64
C GLY A 174 3.24 10.16 -20.16
N TRP A 175 3.62 10.76 -21.27
CA TRP A 175 2.78 11.67 -22.04
C TRP A 175 2.93 11.42 -23.54
N ILE A 176 1.81 11.25 -24.23
CA ILE A 176 1.75 11.05 -25.67
C ILE A 176 1.07 12.24 -26.31
N SER A 177 1.74 12.91 -27.24
CA SER A 177 1.14 13.98 -28.03
C SER A 177 1.14 13.65 -29.51
N PHE A 178 0.01 13.89 -30.14
CA PHE A 178 -0.13 13.82 -31.60
C PHE A 178 -0.07 15.23 -32.18
N ARG A 179 0.96 15.52 -32.98
CA ARG A 179 0.99 16.74 -33.82
C ARG A 179 0.48 16.39 -35.21
N LYS A 180 -0.65 16.97 -35.62
CA LYS A 180 -0.99 17.02 -37.04
C LYS A 180 0.08 17.87 -37.75
N ARG A 181 0.93 17.26 -38.58
CA ARG A 181 1.69 18.04 -39.56
C ARG A 181 0.68 18.50 -40.61
N GLY A 182 0.40 19.80 -40.68
CA GLY A 182 -0.23 20.39 -41.83
C GLY A 182 0.74 20.24 -43.01
N TYR A 183 0.36 19.50 -44.00
CA TYR A 183 0.98 19.62 -45.33
C TYR A 183 0.41 20.91 -45.90
N GLU A 184 1.23 21.98 -46.01
CA GLU A 184 1.01 23.09 -46.94
C GLU A 184 1.44 22.68 -48.34
#